data_d91448eff3b047e1103076bf40bcc428
#
_entry.id   d91448eff3b047e1103076bf40bcc428
#
_cell.length_a   1.000
_cell.length_b   1.000
_cell.length_c   1.000
_cell.angle_alpha   90.00
_cell.angle_beta   90.00
_cell.angle_gamma   90.00
#
_symmetry.space_group_name_H-M   'P 1'
#
loop_
_entity.id
_entity.type
_entity.pdbx_description
1 polymer ?
#
loop_
_entity_poly.entity_id
_entity_poly.type
_entity_poly.pdbx_seq_one_letter_code
_entity_poly.pdbx_strand_id
1 'polypeptide(L)'
;MRTQCDALLTKPSVFADSRDWAGDIQIMLDLAMSKGGYIGTLSETFDEGPPIYFSHNDIVWSAAHDNVRLGMGALRKMVEMLFKDLTKGKELETIAFGKPQIGTFEFATRLLQQWRKDEHRINRPPETVYFVGDTPESDIRGTNMFNEKSKNDWYSILVETGVYQPGTEPTYKPRVTVNNVLDAVNHGIKREMSKKPFGGISSGLKSLSLLNGKIGSRTPILEVSENNTPEATTPSAL
;
A
#
# COMPACT_ATOMS: atom_id res chain seq x y z
N MET A 1 33.80 23.15 18.00
CA MET A 1 34.08 21.89 17.24
C MET A 1 32.74 21.22 17.02
N ARG A 2 32.24 21.19 15.79
CA ARG A 2 31.08 20.34 15.44
C ARG A 2 31.62 18.93 15.28
N THR A 3 31.20 18.00 16.13
CA THR A 3 31.42 16.58 15.89
C THR A 3 30.74 16.23 14.59
N GLN A 4 31.54 15.99 13.55
CA GLN A 4 31.05 15.53 12.25
C GLN A 4 30.46 14.14 12.49
N CYS A 5 29.18 13.99 12.25
CA CYS A 5 28.52 12.69 12.31
C CYS A 5 28.88 11.98 11.00
N ASP A 6 29.89 11.10 11.03
CA ASP A 6 30.37 10.33 9.88
C ASP A 6 29.41 9.16 9.55
N ALA A 7 28.09 9.33 9.73
CA ALA A 7 27.12 8.32 9.42
C ALA A 7 26.94 8.23 7.90
N LEU A 8 27.25 7.07 7.35
CA LEU A 8 27.03 6.71 5.94
C LEU A 8 25.67 6.04 5.78
N LEU A 9 24.79 6.66 4.99
CA LEU A 9 23.47 6.12 4.65
C LEU A 9 23.39 5.84 3.15
N THR A 10 23.39 4.57 2.78
CA THR A 10 23.40 4.14 1.38
C THR A 10 22.04 3.79 0.81
N LYS A 11 21.05 3.52 1.68
CA LYS A 11 19.68 3.12 1.27
C LYS A 11 18.65 3.73 2.22
N PRO A 12 18.48 5.07 2.24
CA PRO A 12 17.44 5.70 3.04
C PRO A 12 16.06 5.24 2.56
N SER A 13 15.24 4.75 3.50
CA SER A 13 13.94 4.16 3.20
C SER A 13 12.85 4.75 4.11
N VAL A 14 11.74 5.16 3.51
CA VAL A 14 10.58 5.72 4.20
C VAL A 14 9.50 4.65 4.27
N PHE A 15 9.14 4.20 5.49
CA PHE A 15 8.21 3.09 5.72
C PHE A 15 6.88 3.53 6.33
N ALA A 16 6.80 4.73 6.89
CA ALA A 16 5.59 5.25 7.51
C ALA A 16 5.31 6.67 7.06
N ASP A 17 4.05 7.08 7.14
CA ASP A 17 3.66 8.46 6.91
C ASP A 17 4.32 9.36 7.96
N SER A 18 4.95 10.44 7.49
CA SER A 18 5.63 11.40 8.35
C SER A 18 4.65 12.16 9.23
N ARG A 19 5.10 12.45 10.47
CA ARG A 19 4.41 13.35 11.41
C ARG A 19 5.15 14.67 11.58
N ASP A 20 6.43 14.70 11.26
CA ASP A 20 7.28 15.91 11.21
C ASP A 20 7.81 16.09 9.79
N TRP A 21 6.95 16.60 8.92
CA TRP A 21 7.27 16.77 7.51
C TRP A 21 8.46 17.71 7.29
N ALA A 22 8.60 18.75 8.08
CA ALA A 22 9.70 19.71 7.93
C ALA A 22 11.06 19.03 8.23
N GLY A 23 11.13 18.30 9.35
CA GLY A 23 12.35 17.58 9.74
C GLY A 23 12.69 16.46 8.76
N ASP A 24 11.70 15.67 8.38
CA ASP A 24 11.90 14.53 7.46
C ASP A 24 12.32 15.00 6.06
N ILE A 25 11.69 16.05 5.53
CA ILE A 25 12.06 16.66 4.24
C ILE A 25 13.50 17.17 4.30
N GLN A 26 13.89 17.85 5.38
CA GLN A 26 15.25 18.36 5.52
C GLN A 26 16.28 17.24 5.53
N ILE A 27 16.04 16.16 6.28
CA ILE A 27 16.93 15.00 6.34
C ILE A 27 17.04 14.32 4.96
N MET A 28 15.92 14.16 4.25
CA MET A 28 15.92 13.59 2.91
C MET A 28 16.71 14.44 1.90
N LEU A 29 16.56 15.77 1.96
CA LEU A 29 17.30 16.68 1.09
C LEU A 29 18.79 16.70 1.43
N ASP A 30 19.15 16.72 2.72
CA ASP A 30 20.55 16.66 3.15
C ASP A 30 21.24 15.37 2.64
N LEU A 31 20.53 14.23 2.70
CA LEU A 31 21.03 12.95 2.17
C LEU A 31 21.12 12.96 0.65
N ALA A 32 20.08 13.42 -0.03
CA ALA A 32 20.05 13.47 -1.50
C ALA A 32 21.14 14.36 -2.09
N MET A 33 21.49 15.45 -1.39
CA MET A 33 22.54 16.39 -1.82
C MET A 33 23.93 16.05 -1.27
N SER A 34 24.07 14.99 -0.49
CA SER A 34 25.33 14.62 0.18
C SER A 34 26.37 14.03 -0.78
N LYS A 35 27.63 13.97 -0.33
CA LYS A 35 28.69 13.19 -0.97
C LYS A 35 28.56 11.72 -0.57
N GLY A 36 28.03 10.89 -1.48
CA GLY A 36 27.96 9.44 -1.29
C GLY A 36 27.11 8.97 -0.10
N GLY A 37 26.17 9.77 0.42
CA GLY A 37 25.32 9.42 1.57
C GLY A 37 25.93 9.78 2.94
N TYR A 38 27.02 10.55 2.98
CA TYR A 38 27.57 11.05 4.24
C TYR A 38 26.85 12.30 4.72
N ILE A 39 26.16 12.20 5.86
CA ILE A 39 25.44 13.31 6.45
C ILE A 39 26.38 14.45 6.79
N GLY A 40 25.95 15.69 6.51
CA GLY A 40 26.74 16.91 6.77
C GLY A 40 27.76 17.24 5.69
N THR A 41 27.78 16.48 4.59
CA THR A 41 28.54 16.81 3.38
C THR A 41 27.62 17.38 2.30
N LEU A 42 28.18 18.09 1.32
CA LEU A 42 27.47 18.61 0.17
C LEU A 42 28.21 18.22 -1.11
N SER A 43 27.53 17.53 -2.02
CA SER A 43 28.06 17.20 -3.35
C SER A 43 28.12 18.46 -4.22
N GLU A 44 29.18 18.62 -5.01
CA GLU A 44 29.31 19.73 -5.96
C GLU A 44 28.40 19.54 -7.16
N THR A 45 28.13 18.30 -7.55
CA THR A 45 27.34 17.93 -8.73
C THR A 45 25.92 17.54 -8.38
N PHE A 46 25.61 17.24 -7.12
CA PHE A 46 24.32 16.70 -6.63
C PHE A 46 23.92 15.35 -7.26
N ASP A 47 24.90 14.57 -7.75
CA ASP A 47 24.68 13.26 -8.37
C ASP A 47 25.23 12.11 -7.51
N GLU A 48 25.80 12.41 -6.35
CA GLU A 48 26.48 11.45 -5.51
C GLU A 48 25.60 10.91 -4.38
N GLY A 49 24.48 11.60 -4.10
CA GLY A 49 23.54 11.20 -3.04
C GLY A 49 22.86 9.85 -3.35
N PRO A 50 22.50 9.09 -2.31
CA PRO A 50 21.82 7.81 -2.51
C PRO A 50 20.39 8.01 -2.99
N PRO A 51 19.82 7.05 -3.76
CA PRO A 51 18.39 7.05 -4.09
C PRO A 51 17.56 6.87 -2.82
N ILE A 52 16.40 7.52 -2.77
CA ILE A 52 15.47 7.42 -1.63
C ILE A 52 14.35 6.43 -1.96
N TYR A 53 14.10 5.49 -1.07
CA TYR A 53 13.08 4.45 -1.22
C TYR A 53 11.82 4.79 -0.43
N PHE A 54 10.65 4.64 -1.05
CA PHE A 54 9.35 4.86 -0.43
C PHE A 54 8.53 3.57 -0.47
N SER A 55 8.01 3.12 0.66
CA SER A 55 7.29 1.83 0.77
C SER A 55 5.93 1.84 0.07
N HIS A 56 5.31 3.00 -0.08
CA HIS A 56 4.09 3.19 -0.88
C HIS A 56 4.06 4.57 -1.52
N ASN A 57 3.07 4.82 -2.40
CA ASN A 57 3.05 6.02 -3.24
C ASN A 57 1.68 6.73 -3.24
N ASP A 58 0.80 6.39 -2.34
CA ASP A 58 -0.52 7.03 -2.26
C ASP A 58 -0.37 8.49 -1.87
N ILE A 59 -0.95 9.39 -2.67
CA ILE A 59 -0.87 10.85 -2.46
C ILE A 59 -1.75 11.27 -1.28
N VAL A 60 -2.90 10.61 -1.15
CA VAL A 60 -3.90 10.87 -0.12
C VAL A 60 -4.45 9.57 0.43
N TRP A 61 -5.00 9.62 1.63
CA TRP A 61 -5.72 8.53 2.26
C TRP A 61 -6.95 9.06 3.01
N SER A 62 -7.94 8.20 3.22
CA SER A 62 -9.16 8.51 3.93
C SER A 62 -9.00 8.23 5.42
N ALA A 63 -9.48 9.14 6.27
CA ALA A 63 -9.51 9.02 7.73
C ALA A 63 -10.90 9.34 8.25
N ALA A 64 -11.09 9.31 9.57
CA ALA A 64 -12.32 9.76 10.23
C ALA A 64 -12.47 11.30 10.17
N HIS A 65 -12.38 11.87 8.98
CA HIS A 65 -12.48 13.31 8.72
C HIS A 65 -12.99 13.49 7.28
N ASP A 66 -13.81 14.51 7.04
CA ASP A 66 -14.47 14.75 5.75
C ASP A 66 -13.48 14.97 4.59
N ASN A 67 -12.31 15.58 4.88
CA ASN A 67 -11.27 15.75 3.88
C ASN A 67 -10.20 14.66 4.00
N VAL A 68 -9.67 14.23 2.87
CA VAL A 68 -8.54 13.30 2.78
C VAL A 68 -7.27 13.87 3.46
N ARG A 69 -6.39 12.99 3.87
CA ARG A 69 -5.09 13.31 4.45
C ARG A 69 -3.98 13.05 3.44
N LEU A 70 -2.91 13.85 3.53
CA LEU A 70 -1.72 13.67 2.69
C LEU A 70 -0.96 12.42 3.14
N GLY A 71 -0.57 11.61 2.15
CA GLY A 71 0.19 10.39 2.35
C GLY A 71 1.65 10.52 1.90
N MET A 72 2.37 9.42 1.99
CA MET A 72 3.79 9.33 1.65
C MET A 72 4.10 9.76 0.20
N GLY A 73 3.20 9.48 -0.74
CA GLY A 73 3.35 9.93 -2.12
C GLY A 73 3.37 11.46 -2.27
N ALA A 74 2.65 12.19 -1.40
CA ALA A 74 2.71 13.64 -1.35
C ALA A 74 4.07 14.11 -0.79
N LEU A 75 4.55 13.49 0.28
CA LEU A 75 5.88 13.74 0.85
C LEU A 75 6.97 13.55 -0.21
N ARG A 76 6.94 12.44 -0.92
CA ARG A 76 7.88 12.15 -2.02
C ARG A 76 7.91 13.25 -3.07
N LYS A 77 6.75 13.67 -3.55
CA LYS A 77 6.64 14.75 -4.55
C LYS A 77 7.20 16.07 -4.04
N MET A 78 7.00 16.39 -2.76
CA MET A 78 7.55 17.61 -2.17
C MET A 78 9.08 17.56 -2.12
N VAL A 79 9.66 16.42 -1.71
CA VAL A 79 11.12 16.24 -1.69
C VAL A 79 11.71 16.33 -3.10
N GLU A 80 11.11 15.67 -4.09
CA GLU A 80 11.52 15.72 -5.50
C GLU A 80 11.48 17.15 -6.04
N MET A 81 10.41 17.89 -5.78
CA MET A 81 10.24 19.28 -6.22
C MET A 81 11.30 20.20 -5.57
N LEU A 82 11.47 20.11 -4.26
CA LEU A 82 12.43 20.94 -3.52
C LEU A 82 13.87 20.60 -3.93
N PHE A 83 14.20 19.33 -4.13
CA PHE A 83 15.52 18.94 -4.64
C PHE A 83 15.78 19.56 -5.99
N LYS A 84 14.81 19.51 -6.92
CA LYS A 84 14.93 20.11 -8.25
C LYS A 84 15.16 21.61 -8.18
N ASP A 85 14.45 22.31 -7.32
CA ASP A 85 14.60 23.76 -7.15
C ASP A 85 15.95 24.12 -6.54
N LEU A 86 16.41 23.40 -5.52
CA LEU A 86 17.68 23.62 -4.83
C LEU A 86 18.90 23.27 -5.69
N THR A 87 18.77 22.33 -6.62
CA THR A 87 19.85 21.85 -7.48
C THR A 87 19.82 22.42 -8.89
N LYS A 88 19.06 23.49 -9.13
CA LYS A 88 18.92 24.15 -10.44
C LYS A 88 18.41 23.22 -11.54
N GLY A 89 17.46 22.36 -11.21
CA GLY A 89 16.73 21.55 -12.18
C GLY A 89 17.15 20.09 -12.27
N LYS A 90 18.01 19.57 -11.36
CA LYS A 90 18.32 18.14 -11.33
C LYS A 90 17.14 17.34 -10.81
N GLU A 91 16.94 16.16 -11.36
CA GLU A 91 15.92 15.21 -10.89
C GLU A 91 16.49 14.34 -9.76
N LEU A 92 15.73 14.18 -8.69
CA LEU A 92 16.08 13.28 -7.60
C LEU A 92 15.74 11.84 -7.99
N GLU A 93 16.66 10.90 -7.80
CA GLU A 93 16.37 9.48 -7.94
C GLU A 93 15.56 8.99 -6.75
N THR A 94 14.29 8.65 -6.98
CA THR A 94 13.40 8.04 -5.98
C THR A 94 12.84 6.74 -6.49
N ILE A 95 12.68 5.77 -5.59
CA ILE A 95 12.12 4.46 -5.88
C ILE A 95 10.89 4.26 -5.00
N ALA A 96 9.70 4.25 -5.61
CA ALA A 96 8.47 4.00 -4.89
C ALA A 96 7.97 2.59 -5.15
N PHE A 97 7.65 1.89 -4.07
CA PHE A 97 6.92 0.63 -4.08
C PHE A 97 5.41 0.89 -3.92
N GLY A 98 4.64 -0.16 -3.77
CA GLY A 98 3.19 -0.03 -3.61
C GLY A 98 2.45 0.19 -4.93
N LYS A 99 1.15 0.34 -4.82
CA LYS A 99 0.23 0.64 -5.95
C LYS A 99 0.56 2.03 -6.54
N PRO A 100 0.47 2.22 -7.84
CA PRO A 100 0.08 1.31 -8.95
C PRO A 100 1.25 0.53 -9.56
N GLN A 101 2.40 0.41 -8.88
CA GLN A 101 3.59 -0.24 -9.42
C GLN A 101 3.36 -1.73 -9.70
N ILE A 102 3.74 -2.18 -10.90
CA ILE A 102 3.52 -3.58 -11.35
C ILE A 102 4.15 -4.60 -10.40
N GLY A 103 5.35 -4.33 -9.86
CA GLY A 103 6.03 -5.21 -8.91
C GLY A 103 5.20 -5.55 -7.66
N THR A 104 4.31 -4.65 -7.23
CA THR A 104 3.38 -4.89 -6.11
C THR A 104 2.37 -6.00 -6.46
N PHE A 105 1.80 -5.95 -7.65
CA PHE A 105 0.83 -6.95 -8.12
C PHE A 105 1.50 -8.30 -8.43
N GLU A 106 2.74 -8.29 -8.94
CA GLU A 106 3.54 -9.50 -9.12
C GLU A 106 3.83 -10.17 -7.78
N PHE A 107 4.22 -9.39 -6.77
CA PHE A 107 4.45 -9.88 -5.41
C PHE A 107 3.17 -10.44 -4.80
N ALA A 108 2.04 -9.72 -4.90
CA ALA A 108 0.74 -10.17 -4.43
C ALA A 108 0.31 -11.49 -5.13
N THR A 109 0.57 -11.62 -6.44
CA THR A 109 0.30 -12.85 -7.19
C THR A 109 1.07 -14.04 -6.62
N ARG A 110 2.38 -13.86 -6.35
CA ARG A 110 3.22 -14.93 -5.76
C ARG A 110 2.73 -15.34 -4.38
N LEU A 111 2.43 -14.35 -3.51
CA LEU A 111 1.89 -14.63 -2.16
C LEU A 111 0.55 -15.34 -2.21
N LEU A 112 -0.37 -14.91 -3.08
CA LEU A 112 -1.68 -15.55 -3.24
C LEU A 112 -1.53 -17.00 -3.72
N GLN A 113 -0.65 -17.26 -4.67
CA GLN A 113 -0.38 -18.62 -5.15
C GLN A 113 0.24 -19.50 -4.07
N GLN A 114 1.22 -18.98 -3.33
CA GLN A 114 1.83 -19.67 -2.20
C GLN A 114 0.80 -19.99 -1.13
N TRP A 115 0.01 -19.02 -0.69
CA TRP A 115 -1.04 -19.22 0.31
C TRP A 115 -2.07 -20.28 -0.13
N ARG A 116 -2.53 -20.23 -1.38
CA ARG A 116 -3.45 -21.24 -1.93
C ARG A 116 -2.85 -22.64 -1.92
N LYS A 117 -1.55 -22.76 -2.21
CA LYS A 117 -0.83 -24.03 -2.16
C LYS A 117 -0.71 -24.56 -0.74
N ASP A 118 -0.28 -23.70 0.19
CA ASP A 118 0.06 -24.10 1.55
C ASP A 118 -1.20 -24.39 2.39
N GLU A 119 -2.21 -23.50 2.33
CA GLU A 119 -3.43 -23.62 3.13
C GLU A 119 -4.50 -24.47 2.48
N HIS A 120 -4.62 -24.44 1.15
CA HIS A 120 -5.70 -25.12 0.43
C HIS A 120 -5.23 -26.26 -0.47
N ARG A 121 -3.92 -26.51 -0.56
CA ARG A 121 -3.31 -27.51 -1.45
C ARG A 121 -3.70 -27.34 -2.95
N ILE A 122 -3.99 -26.11 -3.35
CA ILE A 122 -4.37 -25.76 -4.72
C ILE A 122 -3.13 -25.26 -5.47
N ASN A 123 -2.57 -26.10 -6.34
CA ASN A 123 -1.35 -25.76 -7.11
C ASN A 123 -1.63 -24.94 -8.38
N ARG A 124 -2.86 -24.99 -8.92
CA ARG A 124 -3.21 -24.22 -10.11
C ARG A 124 -3.36 -22.74 -9.78
N PRO A 125 -2.89 -21.80 -10.64
CA PRO A 125 -3.12 -20.38 -10.44
C PRO A 125 -4.63 -20.06 -10.47
N PRO A 126 -5.06 -18.96 -9.81
CA PRO A 126 -6.45 -18.52 -9.92
C PRO A 126 -6.75 -18.08 -11.36
N GLU A 127 -7.92 -18.33 -11.84
CA GLU A 127 -8.38 -17.82 -13.15
C GLU A 127 -8.64 -16.31 -13.06
N THR A 128 -9.39 -15.90 -12.04
CA THR A 128 -9.68 -14.49 -11.74
C THR A 128 -9.11 -14.09 -10.37
N VAL A 129 -8.52 -12.92 -10.30
CA VAL A 129 -8.11 -12.25 -9.06
C VAL A 129 -8.93 -10.97 -8.92
N TYR A 130 -9.76 -10.90 -7.88
CA TYR A 130 -10.54 -9.71 -7.59
C TYR A 130 -9.72 -8.75 -6.73
N PHE A 131 -9.50 -7.55 -7.25
CA PHE A 131 -8.83 -6.48 -6.52
C PHE A 131 -9.87 -5.43 -6.12
N VAL A 132 -9.98 -5.19 -4.82
CA VAL A 132 -10.94 -4.23 -4.25
C VAL A 132 -10.16 -3.05 -3.67
N GLY A 133 -10.52 -1.85 -4.09
CA GLY A 133 -9.86 -0.62 -3.63
C GLY A 133 -10.76 0.60 -3.76
N ASP A 134 -10.36 1.68 -3.13
CA ASP A 134 -11.11 2.94 -3.03
C ASP A 134 -10.44 4.11 -3.75
N THR A 135 -9.24 3.90 -4.31
CA THR A 135 -8.46 4.96 -4.96
C THR A 135 -8.28 4.66 -6.44
N PRO A 136 -8.99 5.36 -7.36
CA PRO A 136 -8.88 5.14 -8.80
C PRO A 136 -7.45 5.23 -9.32
N GLU A 137 -6.66 6.20 -8.85
CA GLU A 137 -5.32 6.50 -9.32
C GLU A 137 -4.26 5.44 -8.96
N SER A 138 -4.46 4.71 -7.87
CA SER A 138 -3.54 3.65 -7.44
C SER A 138 -4.13 2.26 -7.60
N ASP A 139 -5.32 2.00 -7.05
CA ASP A 139 -5.94 0.68 -7.01
C ASP A 139 -6.43 0.23 -8.39
N ILE A 140 -7.29 1.06 -8.99
CA ILE A 140 -7.94 0.70 -10.26
C ILE A 140 -6.94 0.79 -11.41
N ARG A 141 -6.15 1.88 -11.46
CA ARG A 141 -5.08 2.04 -12.44
C ARG A 141 -4.11 0.86 -12.40
N GLY A 142 -3.59 0.54 -11.21
CA GLY A 142 -2.60 -0.53 -11.06
C GLY A 142 -3.15 -1.89 -11.47
N THR A 143 -4.38 -2.21 -11.04
CA THR A 143 -5.06 -3.45 -11.41
C THR A 143 -5.27 -3.56 -12.92
N ASN A 144 -5.75 -2.50 -13.56
CA ASN A 144 -6.00 -2.49 -14.99
C ASN A 144 -4.69 -2.64 -15.79
N MET A 145 -3.63 -1.89 -15.42
CA MET A 145 -2.31 -2.01 -16.06
C MET A 145 -1.69 -3.39 -15.89
N PHE A 146 -1.84 -4.00 -14.70
CA PHE A 146 -1.33 -5.33 -14.46
C PHE A 146 -2.13 -6.40 -15.20
N ASN A 147 -3.45 -6.23 -15.31
CA ASN A 147 -4.32 -7.14 -16.06
C ASN A 147 -3.89 -7.29 -17.54
N GLU A 148 -3.41 -6.22 -18.18
CA GLU A 148 -2.92 -6.26 -19.56
C GLU A 148 -1.70 -7.18 -19.76
N LYS A 149 -0.91 -7.39 -18.70
CA LYS A 149 0.33 -8.19 -18.74
C LYS A 149 0.18 -9.54 -18.06
N SER A 150 -0.86 -9.71 -17.23
CA SER A 150 -1.09 -10.91 -16.44
C SER A 150 -1.71 -12.03 -17.26
N LYS A 151 -1.36 -13.28 -16.89
CA LYS A 151 -2.06 -14.48 -17.40
C LYS A 151 -3.39 -14.72 -16.70
N ASN A 152 -3.61 -14.11 -15.54
CA ASN A 152 -4.83 -14.16 -14.76
C ASN A 152 -5.72 -12.98 -15.12
N ASP A 153 -7.05 -13.13 -15.04
CA ASP A 153 -7.99 -12.01 -15.14
C ASP A 153 -7.98 -11.22 -13.83
N TRP A 154 -7.31 -10.07 -13.79
CA TRP A 154 -7.33 -9.15 -12.67
C TRP A 154 -8.54 -8.21 -12.79
N TYR A 155 -9.53 -8.43 -11.92
CA TYR A 155 -10.82 -7.78 -11.95
C TYR A 155 -10.87 -6.66 -10.92
N SER A 156 -10.85 -5.41 -11.39
CA SER A 156 -10.86 -4.22 -10.53
C SER A 156 -12.27 -3.89 -10.04
N ILE A 157 -12.42 -3.74 -8.71
CA ILE A 157 -13.66 -3.31 -8.05
C ILE A 157 -13.37 -2.03 -7.27
N LEU A 158 -14.08 -0.95 -7.61
CA LEU A 158 -14.02 0.30 -6.88
C LEU A 158 -15.09 0.32 -5.80
N VAL A 159 -14.73 0.70 -4.58
CA VAL A 159 -15.68 0.90 -3.48
C VAL A 159 -15.84 2.38 -3.16
N GLU A 160 -17.07 2.76 -2.73
CA GLU A 160 -17.43 4.14 -2.42
C GLU A 160 -17.19 4.52 -0.95
N THR A 161 -16.50 3.64 -0.20
CA THR A 161 -16.17 3.85 1.21
C THR A 161 -14.69 4.17 1.39
N GLY A 162 -14.27 5.37 1.06
CA GLY A 162 -12.87 5.71 1.22
C GLY A 162 -12.49 7.02 0.52
N VAL A 163 -11.44 6.99 -0.32
CA VAL A 163 -10.96 8.17 -1.02
C VAL A 163 -11.90 8.58 -2.16
N TYR A 164 -12.46 7.61 -2.89
CA TYR A 164 -13.37 7.88 -3.99
C TYR A 164 -14.67 8.51 -3.50
N GLN A 165 -15.05 9.63 -4.11
CA GLN A 165 -16.29 10.34 -3.80
C GLN A 165 -17.38 9.99 -4.83
N PRO A 166 -18.55 9.47 -4.40
CA PRO A 166 -19.67 9.20 -5.30
C PRO A 166 -20.12 10.43 -6.09
N GLY A 167 -20.57 10.20 -7.32
CA GLY A 167 -21.06 11.28 -8.19
C GLY A 167 -20.00 11.93 -9.07
N THR A 168 -18.75 11.53 -8.94
CA THR A 168 -17.67 11.91 -9.88
C THR A 168 -17.34 10.72 -10.78
N GLU A 169 -16.91 10.99 -12.02
CA GLU A 169 -16.41 9.92 -12.88
C GLU A 169 -14.98 9.56 -12.45
N PRO A 170 -14.69 8.26 -12.16
CA PRO A 170 -13.35 7.88 -11.73
C PRO A 170 -12.35 8.04 -12.89
N THR A 171 -11.18 8.61 -12.59
CA THR A 171 -10.09 8.83 -13.57
C THR A 171 -9.68 7.55 -14.31
N TYR A 172 -9.75 6.42 -13.63
CA TYR A 172 -9.50 5.09 -14.19
C TYR A 172 -10.75 4.24 -14.01
N LYS A 173 -11.28 3.72 -15.14
CA LYS A 173 -12.54 2.98 -15.15
C LYS A 173 -12.39 1.60 -14.51
N PRO A 174 -13.11 1.31 -13.38
CA PRO A 174 -13.15 -0.03 -12.81
C PRO A 174 -14.01 -0.98 -13.65
N ARG A 175 -13.89 -2.27 -13.41
CA ARG A 175 -14.84 -3.26 -13.97
C ARG A 175 -16.22 -3.13 -13.34
N VAL A 176 -16.28 -2.75 -12.07
CA VAL A 176 -17.52 -2.46 -11.35
C VAL A 176 -17.24 -1.50 -10.20
N THR A 177 -18.22 -0.64 -9.90
CA THR A 177 -18.26 0.19 -8.67
C THR A 177 -19.36 -0.35 -7.77
N VAL A 178 -19.10 -0.46 -6.47
CA VAL A 178 -20.05 -0.94 -5.46
C VAL A 178 -19.93 -0.10 -4.19
N ASN A 179 -20.95 -0.15 -3.32
CA ASN A 179 -20.98 0.74 -2.16
C ASN A 179 -19.85 0.48 -1.15
N ASN A 180 -19.50 -0.79 -0.92
CA ASN A 180 -18.55 -1.18 0.13
C ASN A 180 -17.88 -2.53 -0.17
N VAL A 181 -16.94 -2.94 0.70
CA VAL A 181 -16.19 -4.19 0.54
C VAL A 181 -17.08 -5.43 0.59
N LEU A 182 -18.15 -5.44 1.41
CA LEU A 182 -19.07 -6.58 1.47
C LEU A 182 -19.78 -6.79 0.13
N ASP A 183 -20.23 -5.70 -0.49
CA ASP A 183 -20.84 -5.75 -1.83
C ASP A 183 -19.85 -6.22 -2.89
N ALA A 184 -18.58 -5.81 -2.77
CA ALA A 184 -17.51 -6.27 -3.65
C ALA A 184 -17.27 -7.80 -3.54
N VAL A 185 -17.21 -8.32 -2.32
CA VAL A 185 -17.06 -9.77 -2.07
C VAL A 185 -18.26 -10.54 -2.62
N ASN A 186 -19.48 -10.07 -2.34
CA ASN A 186 -20.70 -10.68 -2.84
C ASN A 186 -20.78 -10.65 -4.39
N HIS A 187 -20.32 -9.57 -5.01
CA HIS A 187 -20.21 -9.46 -6.46
C HIS A 187 -19.27 -10.53 -7.02
N GLY A 188 -18.06 -10.67 -6.44
CA GLY A 188 -17.09 -11.68 -6.86
C GLY A 188 -17.65 -13.11 -6.73
N ILE A 189 -18.25 -13.44 -5.59
CA ILE A 189 -18.88 -14.75 -5.35
C ILE A 189 -19.96 -15.03 -6.39
N LYS A 190 -20.90 -14.10 -6.59
CA LYS A 190 -21.99 -14.26 -7.57
C LYS A 190 -21.45 -14.47 -9.00
N ARG A 191 -20.40 -13.70 -9.38
CA ARG A 191 -19.77 -13.81 -10.69
C ARG A 191 -19.13 -15.19 -10.90
N GLU A 192 -18.41 -15.72 -9.90
CA GLU A 192 -17.82 -17.05 -10.00
C GLU A 192 -18.89 -18.17 -10.01
N MET A 193 -19.94 -18.04 -9.22
CA MET A 193 -21.06 -19.01 -9.22
C MET A 193 -21.82 -19.03 -10.55
N SER A 194 -21.87 -17.92 -11.28
CA SER A 194 -22.53 -17.82 -12.59
C SER A 194 -21.67 -18.35 -13.75
N LYS A 195 -20.37 -18.52 -13.56
CA LYS A 195 -19.53 -19.19 -14.53
C LYS A 195 -19.96 -20.65 -14.60
N LYS A 196 -20.37 -21.14 -15.78
CA LYS A 196 -20.72 -22.55 -15.97
C LYS A 196 -19.55 -23.42 -15.51
N PRO A 197 -19.77 -24.47 -14.71
CA PRO A 197 -18.68 -25.35 -14.32
C PRO A 197 -18.03 -25.94 -15.60
N PHE A 198 -16.74 -25.73 -15.72
CA PHE A 198 -15.90 -26.41 -16.68
C PHE A 198 -16.10 -27.91 -16.43
N GLY A 199 -16.58 -28.66 -17.43
CA GLY A 199 -17.13 -30.01 -17.34
C GLY A 199 -16.40 -30.92 -16.38
N GLY A 200 -17.15 -31.41 -15.40
CA GLY A 200 -16.74 -32.54 -14.55
C GLY A 200 -16.21 -32.15 -13.17
N ILE A 201 -17.09 -32.06 -12.19
CA ILE A 201 -17.06 -32.64 -10.85
C ILE A 201 -18.28 -32.09 -10.11
N SER A 202 -19.38 -32.84 -10.12
CA SER A 202 -20.64 -32.52 -9.42
C SER A 202 -20.72 -33.10 -8.03
N SER A 203 -19.67 -33.09 -7.21
CA SER A 203 -19.70 -33.71 -5.89
C SER A 203 -19.25 -32.83 -4.72
N GLY A 204 -18.93 -31.54 -4.95
CA GLY A 204 -18.46 -30.65 -3.87
C GLY A 204 -19.44 -29.57 -3.39
N LEU A 205 -20.57 -29.34 -4.05
CA LEU A 205 -21.42 -28.16 -3.83
C LEU A 205 -22.61 -28.37 -2.90
N LYS A 206 -22.77 -29.55 -2.28
CA LYS A 206 -23.84 -29.79 -1.28
C LYS A 206 -23.52 -29.30 0.15
N SER A 207 -22.29 -28.80 0.41
CA SER A 207 -21.91 -28.35 1.76
C SER A 207 -22.06 -26.86 2.03
N LEU A 208 -22.26 -26.03 0.99
CA LEU A 208 -22.38 -24.57 1.18
C LEU A 208 -23.80 -24.07 1.47
N SER A 209 -24.83 -24.87 1.20
CA SER A 209 -26.22 -24.51 1.55
C SER A 209 -26.55 -24.74 3.03
N LEU A 210 -25.69 -25.40 3.80
CA LEU A 210 -25.87 -25.64 5.23
C LEU A 210 -25.23 -24.58 6.15
N LEU A 211 -24.52 -23.60 5.59
CA LEU A 211 -23.90 -22.52 6.35
C LEU A 211 -24.78 -21.27 6.54
N ASN A 212 -25.98 -21.23 5.95
CA ASN A 212 -26.95 -20.14 6.14
C ASN A 212 -27.82 -20.26 7.41
N GLY A 213 -27.53 -21.21 8.26
CA GLY A 213 -28.24 -21.38 9.53
C GLY A 213 -27.28 -21.50 10.70
N LYS A 214 -26.91 -20.40 11.30
CA LYS A 214 -26.22 -20.16 12.58
C LYS A 214 -24.85 -19.46 12.42
N ILE A 215 -24.90 -18.18 12.09
CA ILE A 215 -23.86 -17.25 12.55
C ILE A 215 -24.38 -16.69 13.87
N GLY A 216 -24.22 -17.47 14.93
CA GLY A 216 -24.25 -16.99 16.29
C GLY A 216 -22.97 -16.21 16.56
N SER A 217 -23.11 -14.99 17.05
CA SER A 217 -22.09 -14.08 17.49
C SER A 217 -20.99 -14.77 18.32
N ARG A 218 -19.82 -14.94 17.75
CA ARG A 218 -18.55 -15.09 18.48
C ARG A 218 -17.49 -14.38 17.68
N THR A 219 -17.34 -13.10 17.94
CA THR A 219 -16.11 -12.35 17.70
C THR A 219 -15.03 -12.94 18.61
N PRO A 220 -13.86 -13.35 18.13
CA PRO A 220 -12.72 -13.57 18.99
C PRO A 220 -12.25 -12.20 19.48
N ILE A 221 -12.51 -11.89 20.73
CA ILE A 221 -11.85 -10.82 21.46
C ILE A 221 -10.41 -11.28 21.61
N LEU A 222 -9.48 -10.63 20.93
CA LEU A 222 -8.08 -10.68 21.30
C LEU A 222 -7.96 -9.97 22.65
N GLU A 223 -7.91 -10.77 23.72
CA GLU A 223 -7.49 -10.28 25.03
C GLU A 223 -6.03 -9.85 24.92
N VAL A 224 -5.84 -8.52 24.84
CA VAL A 224 -4.54 -7.91 25.12
C VAL A 224 -4.35 -8.03 26.63
N SER A 225 -3.44 -8.88 27.07
CA SER A 225 -3.03 -8.97 28.47
C SER A 225 -2.37 -7.65 28.88
N GLU A 226 -3.11 -6.86 29.65
CA GLU A 226 -2.54 -5.77 30.44
C GLU A 226 -1.71 -6.41 31.57
N ASN A 227 -0.39 -6.41 31.41
CA ASN A 227 0.51 -6.53 32.56
C ASN A 227 1.88 -5.96 32.21
N ASN A 228 2.24 -4.97 33.01
CA ASN A 228 3.52 -4.34 33.28
C ASN A 228 3.68 -2.90 32.77
N THR A 229 3.08 -1.99 33.54
CA THR A 229 3.58 -0.63 33.71
C THR A 229 4.62 -0.64 34.85
N PRO A 230 5.87 -0.22 34.66
CA PRO A 230 6.76 0.08 35.76
C PRO A 230 6.36 1.43 36.39
N GLU A 231 6.21 1.44 37.69
CA GLU A 231 6.01 2.66 38.51
C GLU A 231 7.12 3.67 38.26
N ALA A 232 6.70 4.88 37.91
CA ALA A 232 7.59 6.03 37.82
C ALA A 232 7.94 6.49 39.26
N THR A 233 9.16 6.25 39.68
CA THR A 233 9.74 6.86 40.86
C THR A 233 10.10 8.32 40.55
N THR A 234 9.43 9.24 41.21
CA THR A 234 9.75 10.66 41.25
C THR A 234 11.06 10.86 42.03
N PRO A 235 12.05 11.62 41.53
CA PRO A 235 13.15 12.12 42.35
C PRO A 235 12.68 13.39 43.11
N SER A 236 12.81 13.35 44.43
CA SER A 236 12.65 14.52 45.32
C SER A 236 13.74 15.55 45.05
N ALA A 237 13.35 16.81 45.16
CA ALA A 237 14.19 17.96 45.09
C ALA A 237 15.28 18.00 46.18
N LEU A 238 16.49 18.35 45.78
CA LEU A 238 17.45 19.23 46.49
C LEU A 238 18.30 19.93 45.43
#